data_e1502072004c790680cbc690e1a89c34
#
_entry.id   e1502072004c790680cbc690e1a89c34
#
_cell.length_a   1.000
_cell.length_b   1.000
_cell.length_c   1.000
_cell.angle_alpha   90.00
_cell.angle_beta   90.00
_cell.angle_gamma   90.00
#
_symmetry.space_group_name_H-M   'P 1'
#
loop_
_entity.id
_entity.type
_entity.pdbx_description
1 polymer ?
#
loop_
_entity_poly.entity_id
_entity_poly.type
_entity_poly.pdbx_seq_one_letter_code
_entity_poly.pdbx_strand_id
1 'polypeptide(L)'
;MKTELNPDISQALSAIAGREFGNVFLVACGGSLSIMHPGKYFLDRHSKVLNSDVYNADEFIARSPQKLDDKALVILCSQTGTTKETARAAEFARAKGAATIAMTLDSASPLANAAENVVNYQAFYTTGVPIDAAESNYGVLYMLLAGLVKQTDGIDVVPSLLKSLSNLQPAIDKAHDVFAPLFEDYAPRLAKKDVIYTLASGANYGAAYSFSICVLMEMQWINSQAIHANEYFHGPFEVTDKDASFIVMVGLDETRRLEERARDFALRFGSEDNVMVLDAEKLDLTGIDDAFRGYLVPLVFFDTLWRFAYKIADLRGQPMLEGRRYMKKISDY
;
A
#
# COMPACT_ATOMS: atom_id res chain seq x y z
N MET A 1 15.74 18.58 2.49
CA MET A 1 15.37 17.70 3.61
C MET A 1 14.03 18.19 4.13
N LYS A 2 13.00 17.34 4.17
CA LYS A 2 11.70 17.72 4.74
C LYS A 2 11.83 17.88 6.25
N THR A 3 11.41 19.01 6.76
CA THR A 3 11.48 19.34 8.19
C THR A 3 10.10 19.49 8.83
N GLU A 4 9.06 19.60 8.01
CA GLU A 4 7.69 19.83 8.43
C GLU A 4 6.72 18.91 7.67
N LEU A 5 5.58 18.64 8.29
CA LEU A 5 4.49 17.91 7.64
C LEU A 5 3.93 18.74 6.47
N ASN A 6 3.39 18.05 5.48
CA ASN A 6 2.63 18.67 4.40
C ASN A 6 1.54 19.61 5.00
N PRO A 7 1.32 20.81 4.46
CA PRO A 7 0.33 21.78 4.97
C PRO A 7 -1.07 21.20 5.13
N ASP A 8 -1.56 20.37 4.18
CA ASP A 8 -2.87 19.73 4.26
C ASP A 8 -2.96 18.78 5.46
N ILE A 9 -1.89 18.04 5.75
CA ILE A 9 -1.81 17.18 6.93
C ILE A 9 -1.88 18.01 8.20
N SER A 10 -1.10 19.09 8.28
CA SER A 10 -1.08 19.98 9.43
C SER A 10 -2.45 20.61 9.66
N GLN A 11 -3.14 21.02 8.60
CA GLN A 11 -4.50 21.57 8.65
C GLN A 11 -5.50 20.52 9.12
N ALA A 12 -5.48 19.30 8.54
CA ALA A 12 -6.40 18.23 8.92
C ALA A 12 -6.22 17.82 10.39
N LEU A 13 -4.98 17.68 10.85
CA LEU A 13 -4.67 17.36 12.25
C LEU A 13 -5.10 18.49 13.19
N SER A 14 -4.93 19.75 12.80
CA SER A 14 -5.40 20.91 13.59
C SER A 14 -6.93 20.96 13.69
N ALA A 15 -7.64 20.61 12.61
CA ALA A 15 -9.11 20.61 12.58
C ALA A 15 -9.72 19.54 13.51
N ILE A 16 -9.01 18.43 13.75
CA ILE A 16 -9.46 17.38 14.67
C ILE A 16 -8.82 17.48 16.07
N ALA A 17 -7.96 18.49 16.29
CA ALA A 17 -7.31 18.70 17.58
C ALA A 17 -8.34 18.91 18.71
N GLY A 18 -8.10 18.26 19.85
CA GLY A 18 -9.02 18.33 21.00
C GLY A 18 -10.18 17.33 20.97
N ARG A 19 -10.37 16.58 19.86
CA ARG A 19 -11.25 15.39 19.88
C ARG A 19 -10.48 14.20 20.45
N GLU A 20 -11.19 13.38 21.22
CA GLU A 20 -10.65 12.11 21.73
C GLU A 20 -11.02 10.98 20.76
N PHE A 21 -10.02 10.26 20.25
CA PHE A 21 -10.22 9.12 19.39
C PHE A 21 -9.80 7.82 20.10
N GLY A 22 -10.62 6.78 19.97
CA GLY A 22 -10.29 5.42 20.40
C GLY A 22 -10.17 4.46 19.22
N ASN A 23 -10.73 4.83 18.07
CA ASN A 23 -10.77 3.95 16.89
C ASN A 23 -10.43 4.72 15.61
N VAL A 24 -9.61 4.11 14.77
CA VAL A 24 -9.29 4.59 13.41
C VAL A 24 -9.75 3.55 12.40
N PHE A 25 -10.63 3.94 11.50
CA PHE A 25 -11.04 3.10 10.38
C PHE A 25 -10.33 3.57 9.11
N LEU A 26 -9.59 2.67 8.50
CA LEU A 26 -8.86 2.88 7.25
C LEU A 26 -9.69 2.29 6.11
N VAL A 27 -10.31 3.14 5.30
CA VAL A 27 -11.38 2.71 4.37
C VAL A 27 -11.04 3.10 2.93
N ALA A 28 -11.04 2.13 2.02
CA ALA A 28 -10.78 2.36 0.60
C ALA A 28 -11.22 1.17 -0.27
N CYS A 29 -10.92 1.23 -1.57
CA CYS A 29 -11.07 0.13 -2.52
C CYS A 29 -9.81 -0.06 -3.36
N GLY A 30 -9.53 -1.29 -3.79
CA GLY A 30 -8.47 -1.61 -4.74
C GLY A 30 -7.08 -1.11 -4.34
N GLY A 31 -6.38 -0.46 -5.24
CA GLY A 31 -5.03 0.07 -4.98
C GLY A 31 -4.97 1.09 -3.85
N SER A 32 -6.03 1.84 -3.59
CA SER A 32 -6.11 2.73 -2.43
C SER A 32 -6.32 1.95 -1.12
N LEU A 33 -6.96 0.76 -1.16
CA LEU A 33 -7.08 -0.11 0.00
C LEU A 33 -5.72 -0.73 0.37
N SER A 34 -4.85 -0.94 -0.60
CA SER A 34 -3.55 -1.55 -0.37
C SER A 34 -2.69 -0.79 0.63
N ILE A 35 -2.71 0.55 0.59
CA ILE A 35 -1.94 1.38 1.52
C ILE A 35 -2.50 1.35 2.94
N MET A 36 -3.76 0.98 3.11
CA MET A 36 -4.41 0.91 4.42
C MET A 36 -3.84 -0.23 5.27
N HIS A 37 -3.38 -1.32 4.65
CA HIS A 37 -2.73 -2.43 5.37
C HIS A 37 -1.46 -2.00 6.10
N PRO A 38 -0.44 -1.40 5.44
CA PRO A 38 0.71 -0.88 6.15
C PRO A 38 0.38 0.31 7.06
N GLY A 39 -0.67 1.08 6.76
CA GLY A 39 -1.20 2.10 7.68
C GLY A 39 -1.68 1.51 9.01
N LYS A 40 -2.46 0.41 8.93
CA LYS A 40 -2.85 -0.34 10.14
C LYS A 40 -1.62 -0.88 10.89
N TYR A 41 -0.69 -1.52 10.18
CA TYR A 41 0.53 -2.04 10.77
C TYR A 41 1.33 -0.94 11.51
N PHE A 42 1.38 0.27 10.94
CA PHE A 42 2.00 1.43 11.58
C PHE A 42 1.31 1.81 12.88
N LEU A 43 -0.02 1.91 12.89
CA LEU A 43 -0.79 2.24 14.09
C LEU A 43 -0.65 1.17 15.17
N ASP A 44 -0.74 -0.11 14.81
CA ASP A 44 -0.57 -1.24 15.75
C ASP A 44 0.80 -1.23 16.46
N ARG A 45 1.82 -0.64 15.83
CA ARG A 45 3.19 -0.57 16.38
C ARG A 45 3.49 0.72 17.14
N HIS A 46 2.83 1.82 16.79
CA HIS A 46 3.18 3.14 17.33
C HIS A 46 2.15 3.72 18.28
N SER A 47 0.88 3.28 18.25
CA SER A 47 -0.14 3.77 19.16
C SER A 47 -0.51 2.75 20.23
N LYS A 48 -0.70 3.24 21.45
CA LYS A 48 -1.28 2.49 22.58
C LYS A 48 -2.75 2.84 22.82
N VAL A 49 -3.19 3.96 22.25
CA VAL A 49 -4.53 4.52 22.46
C VAL A 49 -5.48 4.09 21.35
N LEU A 50 -5.01 4.10 20.11
CA LEU A 50 -5.84 3.88 18.93
C LEU A 50 -5.95 2.40 18.57
N ASN A 51 -7.18 1.88 18.48
CA ASN A 51 -7.46 0.66 17.75
C ASN A 51 -7.64 1.00 16.28
N SER A 52 -7.14 0.15 15.37
CA SER A 52 -7.26 0.38 13.93
C SER A 52 -7.79 -0.83 13.19
N ASP A 53 -8.64 -0.60 12.19
CA ASP A 53 -9.17 -1.60 11.31
C ASP A 53 -9.18 -1.14 9.85
N VAL A 54 -9.00 -2.10 8.92
CA VAL A 54 -9.03 -1.86 7.47
C VAL A 54 -10.33 -2.42 6.88
N TYR A 55 -11.01 -1.61 6.07
CA TYR A 55 -12.26 -2.00 5.41
C TYR A 55 -12.28 -1.67 3.93
N ASN A 56 -12.86 -2.56 3.14
CA ASN A 56 -13.44 -2.18 1.86
C ASN A 56 -14.62 -1.22 2.09
N ALA A 57 -14.78 -0.22 1.23
CA ALA A 57 -15.70 0.89 1.48
C ALA A 57 -17.17 0.46 1.62
N ASP A 58 -17.71 -0.38 0.72
CA ASP A 58 -19.10 -0.83 0.84
C ASP A 58 -19.30 -1.86 1.96
N GLU A 59 -18.28 -2.70 2.23
CA GLU A 59 -18.32 -3.59 3.39
C GLU A 59 -18.35 -2.81 4.71
N PHE A 60 -17.62 -1.69 4.80
CA PHE A 60 -17.66 -0.78 5.95
C PHE A 60 -19.08 -0.25 6.21
N ILE A 61 -19.76 0.21 5.15
CA ILE A 61 -21.15 0.67 5.24
C ILE A 61 -22.08 -0.46 5.67
N ALA A 62 -21.99 -1.60 5.00
CA ALA A 62 -22.87 -2.75 5.26
C ALA A 62 -22.70 -3.34 6.66
N ARG A 63 -21.45 -3.44 7.15
CA ARG A 63 -21.15 -3.95 8.50
C ARG A 63 -21.50 -2.96 9.60
N SER A 64 -21.45 -1.65 9.31
CA SER A 64 -21.76 -0.58 10.27
C SER A 64 -21.14 -0.85 11.66
N PRO A 65 -19.78 -0.78 11.79
CA PRO A 65 -19.12 -1.14 13.03
C PRO A 65 -19.69 -0.40 14.23
N GLN A 66 -19.91 -1.08 15.35
CA GLN A 66 -20.49 -0.48 16.55
C GLN A 66 -19.63 0.63 17.16
N LYS A 67 -18.32 0.62 16.89
CA LYS A 67 -17.37 1.65 17.35
C LYS A 67 -17.24 2.82 16.37
N LEU A 68 -18.10 2.89 15.35
CA LEU A 68 -18.19 4.02 14.44
C LEU A 68 -19.13 5.07 15.06
N ASP A 69 -18.57 5.95 15.84
CA ASP A 69 -19.25 7.00 16.60
C ASP A 69 -18.42 8.31 16.61
N ASP A 70 -18.72 9.24 17.49
CA ASP A 70 -18.04 10.52 17.64
C ASP A 70 -16.58 10.40 18.17
N LYS A 71 -16.18 9.22 18.66
CA LYS A 71 -14.80 8.88 19.05
C LYS A 71 -14.03 8.11 17.96
N ALA A 72 -14.59 8.03 16.76
CA ALA A 72 -13.95 7.42 15.63
C ALA A 72 -13.36 8.45 14.67
N LEU A 73 -12.19 8.12 14.11
CA LEU A 73 -11.61 8.78 12.95
C LEU A 73 -11.67 7.83 11.77
N VAL A 74 -12.19 8.27 10.64
CA VAL A 74 -12.20 7.51 9.39
C VAL A 74 -11.29 8.18 8.37
N ILE A 75 -10.23 7.49 7.98
CA ILE A 75 -9.31 7.91 6.93
C ILE A 75 -9.69 7.16 5.65
N LEU A 76 -10.09 7.90 4.63
CA LEU A 76 -10.55 7.34 3.36
C LEU A 76 -9.57 7.70 2.24
N CYS A 77 -9.31 6.76 1.33
CA CYS A 77 -8.46 7.03 0.18
C CYS A 77 -9.13 6.63 -1.13
N SER A 78 -9.11 7.54 -2.08
CA SER A 78 -9.42 7.27 -3.48
C SER A 78 -8.61 8.21 -4.35
N GLN A 79 -7.80 7.66 -5.26
CA GLN A 79 -6.87 8.45 -6.04
C GLN A 79 -7.54 9.60 -6.78
N THR A 80 -8.54 9.32 -7.60
CA THR A 80 -9.29 10.35 -8.32
C THR A 80 -10.44 10.93 -7.50
N GLY A 81 -10.69 10.37 -6.30
CA GLY A 81 -11.82 10.73 -5.46
C GLY A 81 -13.20 10.39 -6.06
N THR A 82 -13.23 9.68 -7.19
CA THR A 82 -14.48 9.37 -7.93
C THR A 82 -15.05 7.98 -7.64
N THR A 83 -14.40 7.19 -6.76
CA THR A 83 -14.89 5.88 -6.34
C THR A 83 -16.16 6.09 -5.50
N LYS A 84 -17.31 5.70 -6.07
CA LYS A 84 -18.65 5.95 -5.50
C LYS A 84 -18.77 5.36 -4.09
N GLU A 85 -18.24 4.15 -3.89
CA GLU A 85 -18.24 3.43 -2.62
C GLU A 85 -17.50 4.20 -1.55
N THR A 86 -16.33 4.73 -1.88
CA THR A 86 -15.49 5.48 -0.92
C THR A 86 -16.11 6.83 -0.54
N ALA A 87 -16.75 7.52 -1.50
CA ALA A 87 -17.46 8.77 -1.22
C ALA A 87 -18.68 8.52 -0.30
N ARG A 88 -19.49 7.47 -0.60
CA ARG A 88 -20.61 7.06 0.27
C ARG A 88 -20.16 6.67 1.67
N ALA A 89 -19.00 6.01 1.78
CA ALA A 89 -18.43 5.64 3.08
C ALA A 89 -18.05 6.88 3.92
N ALA A 90 -17.57 7.95 3.28
CA ALA A 90 -17.30 9.22 3.97
C ALA A 90 -18.60 9.88 4.47
N GLU A 91 -19.63 9.97 3.65
CA GLU A 91 -20.95 10.48 4.05
C GLU A 91 -21.54 9.65 5.19
N PHE A 92 -21.46 8.33 5.10
CA PHE A 92 -21.95 7.41 6.13
C PHE A 92 -21.21 7.59 7.45
N ALA A 93 -19.89 7.71 7.43
CA ALA A 93 -19.08 7.93 8.63
C ALA A 93 -19.45 9.25 9.32
N ARG A 94 -19.60 10.33 8.56
CA ARG A 94 -20.04 11.64 9.08
C ARG A 94 -21.43 11.57 9.70
N ALA A 95 -22.35 10.86 9.06
CA ALA A 95 -23.72 10.67 9.59
C ALA A 95 -23.73 9.92 10.94
N LYS A 96 -22.67 9.15 11.25
CA LYS A 96 -22.45 8.48 12.54
C LYS A 96 -21.71 9.37 13.56
N GLY A 97 -21.31 10.60 13.20
CA GLY A 97 -20.58 11.52 14.06
C GLY A 97 -19.07 11.37 14.02
N ALA A 98 -18.53 10.43 13.26
CA ALA A 98 -17.09 10.22 13.13
C ALA A 98 -16.40 11.39 12.41
N ALA A 99 -15.17 11.72 12.82
CA ALA A 99 -14.30 12.60 12.04
C ALA A 99 -13.87 11.90 10.75
N THR A 100 -13.73 12.66 9.66
CA THR A 100 -13.32 12.10 8.36
C THR A 100 -12.18 12.89 7.73
N ILE A 101 -11.19 12.15 7.20
CA ILE A 101 -10.08 12.70 6.41
C ILE A 101 -10.04 11.95 5.07
N ALA A 102 -10.22 12.65 3.98
CA ALA A 102 -10.07 12.13 2.63
C ALA A 102 -8.65 12.32 2.13
N MET A 103 -8.06 11.27 1.57
CA MET A 103 -6.80 11.30 0.82
C MET A 103 -7.11 11.15 -0.67
N THR A 104 -6.77 12.16 -1.49
CA THR A 104 -7.09 12.16 -2.93
C THR A 104 -6.14 13.08 -3.71
N LEU A 105 -6.11 12.97 -5.05
CA LEU A 105 -5.38 13.91 -5.92
C LEU A 105 -6.18 15.20 -6.17
N ASP A 106 -7.51 15.16 -6.04
CA ASP A 106 -8.41 16.24 -6.42
C ASP A 106 -9.26 16.70 -5.24
N SER A 107 -8.99 17.90 -4.76
CA SER A 107 -9.74 18.54 -3.67
C SER A 107 -11.19 18.92 -4.04
N ALA A 108 -11.56 18.88 -5.33
CA ALA A 108 -12.92 19.11 -5.79
C ALA A 108 -13.69 17.80 -6.07
N SER A 109 -13.06 16.65 -5.82
CA SER A 109 -13.64 15.32 -6.09
C SER A 109 -14.87 15.02 -5.20
N PRO A 110 -15.72 14.07 -5.60
CA PRO A 110 -16.84 13.59 -4.78
C PRO A 110 -16.41 13.16 -3.37
N LEU A 111 -15.30 12.43 -3.24
CA LEU A 111 -14.76 12.03 -1.93
C LEU A 111 -14.33 13.24 -1.08
N ALA A 112 -13.63 14.20 -1.70
CA ALA A 112 -13.20 15.40 -1.00
C ALA A 112 -14.39 16.22 -0.47
N ASN A 113 -15.46 16.33 -1.26
CA ASN A 113 -16.69 17.00 -0.85
C ASN A 113 -17.49 16.23 0.22
N ALA A 114 -17.36 14.91 0.27
CA ALA A 114 -18.02 14.07 1.26
C ALA A 114 -17.34 14.08 2.64
N ALA A 115 -16.03 14.29 2.70
CA ALA A 115 -15.26 14.30 3.95
C ALA A 115 -15.22 15.68 4.63
N GLU A 116 -14.85 15.73 5.92
CA GLU A 116 -14.65 16.98 6.65
C GLU A 116 -13.30 17.64 6.34
N ASN A 117 -12.27 16.83 6.15
CA ASN A 117 -10.92 17.28 5.89
C ASN A 117 -10.35 16.56 4.67
N VAL A 118 -9.47 17.23 3.94
CA VAL A 118 -8.84 16.70 2.72
C VAL A 118 -7.32 16.81 2.84
N VAL A 119 -6.63 15.76 2.46
CA VAL A 119 -5.17 15.70 2.35
C VAL A 119 -4.82 15.25 0.95
N ASN A 120 -4.14 16.10 0.19
CA ASN A 120 -3.72 15.77 -1.15
C ASN A 120 -2.38 15.01 -1.16
N TYR A 121 -2.23 14.15 -2.15
CA TYR A 121 -0.98 13.46 -2.46
C TYR A 121 -0.69 13.51 -3.96
N GLN A 122 0.40 12.94 -4.43
CA GLN A 122 0.76 12.90 -5.85
C GLN A 122 0.87 11.46 -6.35
N ALA A 123 0.56 11.27 -7.65
CA ALA A 123 0.71 9.97 -8.31
C ALA A 123 1.31 10.12 -9.70
N PHE A 124 2.51 9.56 -9.91
CA PHE A 124 3.30 9.75 -11.12
C PHE A 124 2.60 9.24 -12.39
N TYR A 125 1.90 8.13 -12.30
CA TYR A 125 1.26 7.48 -13.46
C TYR A 125 0.01 8.23 -13.98
N THR A 126 -0.50 9.20 -13.23
CA THR A 126 -1.57 10.09 -13.69
C THR A 126 -1.07 11.39 -14.25
N THR A 127 0.08 11.86 -13.78
CA THR A 127 0.64 13.16 -14.16
C THR A 127 1.68 13.03 -15.27
N GLY A 128 2.26 11.85 -15.46
CA GLY A 128 3.40 11.62 -16.35
C GLY A 128 4.69 12.32 -15.91
N VAL A 129 4.70 12.93 -14.74
CA VAL A 129 5.85 13.62 -14.16
C VAL A 129 6.37 12.80 -12.98
N PRO A 130 7.70 12.55 -12.87
CA PRO A 130 8.28 11.94 -11.69
C PRO A 130 7.93 12.74 -10.43
N ILE A 131 7.52 12.04 -9.38
CA ILE A 131 7.21 12.64 -8.08
C ILE A 131 8.21 12.16 -7.03
N ASP A 132 8.36 12.94 -5.97
CA ASP A 132 9.04 12.45 -4.76
C ASP A 132 8.18 11.35 -4.12
N ALA A 133 8.76 10.18 -3.87
CA ALA A 133 8.07 9.05 -3.24
C ALA A 133 7.45 9.40 -1.87
N ALA A 134 8.00 10.39 -1.18
CA ALA A 134 7.44 10.93 0.06
C ALA A 134 6.09 11.66 -0.14
N GLU A 135 5.81 12.15 -1.35
CA GLU A 135 4.53 12.77 -1.71
C GLU A 135 3.49 11.77 -2.24
N SER A 136 3.86 10.50 -2.35
CA SER A 136 2.93 9.43 -2.72
C SER A 136 1.88 9.20 -1.64
N ASN A 137 0.83 8.48 -1.99
CA ASN A 137 -0.21 8.09 -1.04
C ASN A 137 0.33 7.36 0.20
N TYR A 138 1.34 6.50 0.06
CA TYR A 138 2.01 5.83 1.19
C TYR A 138 2.74 6.84 2.09
N GLY A 139 3.59 7.69 1.51
CA GLY A 139 4.37 8.67 2.28
C GLY A 139 3.46 9.65 3.02
N VAL A 140 2.41 10.13 2.35
CA VAL A 140 1.42 11.04 2.93
C VAL A 140 0.61 10.36 4.03
N LEU A 141 0.20 9.08 3.86
CA LEU A 141 -0.48 8.33 4.91
C LEU A 141 0.40 8.18 6.15
N TYR A 142 1.67 7.78 6.00
CA TYR A 142 2.57 7.64 7.13
C TYR A 142 2.80 8.96 7.86
N MET A 143 2.94 10.08 7.14
CA MET A 143 3.05 11.41 7.76
C MET A 143 1.79 11.79 8.54
N LEU A 144 0.60 11.51 7.99
CA LEU A 144 -0.68 11.74 8.66
C LEU A 144 -0.81 10.90 9.94
N LEU A 145 -0.49 9.60 9.85
CA LEU A 145 -0.56 8.70 11.01
C LEU A 145 0.48 9.04 12.08
N ALA A 146 1.70 9.42 11.70
CA ALA A 146 2.71 9.88 12.66
C ALA A 146 2.28 11.15 13.41
N GLY A 147 1.68 12.11 12.71
CA GLY A 147 1.10 13.30 13.31
C GLY A 147 -0.06 12.97 14.24
N LEU A 148 -0.93 12.02 13.86
CA LEU A 148 -2.03 11.55 14.70
C LEU A 148 -1.51 10.90 15.99
N VAL A 149 -0.55 9.97 15.90
CA VAL A 149 0.08 9.31 17.06
C VAL A 149 0.75 10.34 17.98
N LYS A 150 1.37 11.37 17.43
CA LYS A 150 1.90 12.47 18.23
C LYS A 150 0.80 13.18 19.04
N GLN A 151 -0.39 13.41 18.44
CA GLN A 151 -1.50 14.08 19.13
C GLN A 151 -2.16 13.18 20.18
N THR A 152 -2.36 11.90 19.90
CA THR A 152 -3.12 10.98 20.76
C THR A 152 -2.27 10.32 21.83
N ASP A 153 -1.05 9.91 21.49
CA ASP A 153 -0.18 9.14 22.39
C ASP A 153 0.98 9.99 22.96
N GLY A 154 1.20 11.20 22.44
CA GLY A 154 2.35 12.02 22.80
C GLY A 154 3.69 11.50 22.26
N ILE A 155 3.68 10.51 21.37
CA ILE A 155 4.87 9.89 20.79
C ILE A 155 5.25 10.60 19.50
N ASP A 156 6.33 11.39 19.51
CA ASP A 156 6.76 12.16 18.36
C ASP A 156 7.80 11.40 17.51
N VAL A 157 7.33 10.68 16.50
CA VAL A 157 8.15 10.01 15.50
C VAL A 157 8.29 10.82 14.20
N VAL A 158 7.62 11.97 14.11
CA VAL A 158 7.56 12.80 12.89
C VAL A 158 8.95 13.22 12.40
N PRO A 159 9.88 13.75 13.23
CA PRO A 159 11.18 14.19 12.71
C PRO A 159 12.00 13.05 12.08
N SER A 160 12.02 11.86 12.68
CA SER A 160 12.75 10.71 12.17
C SER A 160 12.09 10.14 10.89
N LEU A 161 10.76 10.11 10.84
CA LEU A 161 10.02 9.72 9.65
C LEU A 161 10.30 10.68 8.48
N LEU A 162 10.22 11.99 8.67
CA LEU A 162 10.48 12.98 7.63
C LEU A 162 11.92 12.90 7.08
N LYS A 163 12.90 12.70 7.98
CA LYS A 163 14.29 12.45 7.58
C LYS A 163 14.39 11.18 6.73
N SER A 164 13.73 10.10 7.12
CA SER A 164 13.72 8.82 6.40
C SER A 164 13.06 8.96 5.03
N LEU A 165 11.91 9.62 4.94
CA LEU A 165 11.22 9.90 3.69
C LEU A 165 12.06 10.76 2.73
N SER A 166 12.87 11.71 3.24
CA SER A 166 13.78 12.51 2.41
C SER A 166 14.89 11.69 1.75
N ASN A 167 15.15 10.47 2.23
CA ASN A 167 16.13 9.54 1.67
C ASN A 167 15.48 8.38 0.88
N LEU A 168 14.16 8.38 0.74
CA LEU A 168 13.44 7.27 0.11
C LEU A 168 13.69 7.23 -1.41
N GLN A 169 13.64 8.37 -2.11
CA GLN A 169 13.87 8.40 -3.56
C GLN A 169 15.26 7.90 -3.94
N PRO A 170 16.37 8.34 -3.29
CA PRO A 170 17.68 7.75 -3.53
C PRO A 170 17.75 6.24 -3.29
N ALA A 171 17.01 5.71 -2.30
CA ALA A 171 16.95 4.27 -2.06
C ALA A 171 16.20 3.53 -3.18
N ILE A 172 15.10 4.08 -3.68
CA ILE A 172 14.35 3.56 -4.84
C ILE A 172 15.24 3.54 -6.08
N ASP A 173 15.95 4.63 -6.37
CA ASP A 173 16.80 4.74 -7.55
C ASP A 173 17.89 3.65 -7.55
N LYS A 174 18.53 3.42 -6.41
CA LYS A 174 19.52 2.33 -6.25
C LYS A 174 18.88 0.94 -6.33
N ALA A 175 17.68 0.76 -5.80
CA ALA A 175 16.96 -0.51 -5.83
C ALA A 175 16.64 -0.95 -7.26
N HIS A 176 16.42 -0.02 -8.18
CA HIS A 176 16.26 -0.33 -9.60
C HIS A 176 17.49 -1.03 -10.18
N ASP A 177 18.69 -0.59 -9.84
CA ASP A 177 19.92 -1.23 -10.31
C ASP A 177 20.13 -2.60 -9.65
N VAL A 178 19.77 -2.72 -8.37
CA VAL A 178 19.87 -4.00 -7.62
C VAL A 178 18.95 -5.07 -8.21
N PHE A 179 17.71 -4.72 -8.57
CA PHE A 179 16.73 -5.68 -9.06
C PHE A 179 16.66 -5.80 -10.58
N ALA A 180 17.32 -4.92 -11.35
CA ALA A 180 17.31 -5.00 -12.82
C ALA A 180 17.76 -6.37 -13.35
N PRO A 181 18.87 -7.00 -12.91
CA PRO A 181 19.27 -8.32 -13.37
C PRO A 181 18.23 -9.41 -13.06
N LEU A 182 17.59 -9.32 -11.87
CA LEU A 182 16.52 -10.22 -11.47
C LEU A 182 15.32 -10.11 -12.42
N PHE A 183 14.92 -8.90 -12.76
CA PHE A 183 13.77 -8.67 -13.64
C PHE A 183 14.05 -9.06 -15.09
N GLU A 184 15.29 -8.88 -15.59
CA GLU A 184 15.69 -9.37 -16.90
C GLU A 184 15.60 -10.90 -17.00
N ASP A 185 15.99 -11.57 -15.93
CA ASP A 185 15.97 -13.04 -15.89
C ASP A 185 14.54 -13.60 -15.75
N TYR A 186 13.71 -13.04 -14.85
CA TYR A 186 12.38 -13.58 -14.55
C TYR A 186 11.27 -13.13 -15.51
N ALA A 187 11.33 -11.93 -16.10
CA ALA A 187 10.24 -11.44 -16.92
C ALA A 187 9.91 -12.35 -18.13
N PRO A 188 10.89 -12.91 -18.89
CA PRO A 188 10.57 -13.81 -20.01
C PRO A 188 9.87 -15.10 -19.60
N ARG A 189 10.11 -15.58 -18.38
CA ARG A 189 9.48 -16.78 -17.83
C ARG A 189 8.09 -16.46 -17.27
N LEU A 190 7.98 -15.46 -16.42
CA LEU A 190 6.73 -15.11 -15.76
C LEU A 190 5.70 -14.50 -16.73
N ALA A 191 6.14 -13.83 -17.80
CA ALA A 191 5.22 -13.33 -18.84
C ALA A 191 4.43 -14.45 -19.55
N LYS A 192 4.87 -15.70 -19.48
CA LYS A 192 4.20 -16.87 -20.08
C LYS A 192 3.25 -17.58 -19.14
N LYS A 193 3.19 -17.18 -17.89
CA LYS A 193 2.39 -17.84 -16.85
C LYS A 193 0.95 -17.29 -16.83
N ASP A 194 0.01 -18.19 -16.60
CA ASP A 194 -1.42 -17.85 -16.41
C ASP A 194 -1.75 -17.47 -14.97
N VAL A 195 -0.91 -17.92 -14.03
CA VAL A 195 -1.06 -17.66 -12.59
C VAL A 195 0.27 -17.28 -11.97
N ILE A 196 0.29 -16.19 -11.21
CA ILE A 196 1.43 -15.77 -10.40
C ILE A 196 0.91 -15.38 -9.01
N TYR A 197 1.37 -16.05 -7.97
CA TYR A 197 1.05 -15.69 -6.59
C TYR A 197 2.07 -14.70 -6.05
N THR A 198 1.63 -13.77 -5.18
CA THR A 198 2.55 -12.91 -4.42
C THR A 198 2.50 -13.29 -2.94
N LEU A 199 3.67 -13.41 -2.32
CA LEU A 199 3.81 -13.77 -0.90
C LEU A 199 4.43 -12.59 -0.15
N ALA A 200 3.76 -12.13 0.91
CA ALA A 200 4.26 -11.06 1.78
C ALA A 200 3.55 -11.11 3.14
N SER A 201 4.04 -10.33 4.09
CA SER A 201 3.43 -10.13 5.40
C SER A 201 3.68 -8.71 5.91
N GLY A 202 3.20 -8.37 7.10
CA GLY A 202 3.43 -7.08 7.73
C GLY A 202 3.16 -5.89 6.82
N ALA A 203 4.09 -4.96 6.78
CA ALA A 203 3.99 -3.76 5.95
C ALA A 203 4.00 -4.06 4.44
N ASN A 204 4.64 -5.15 4.00
CA ASN A 204 4.71 -5.55 2.58
C ASN A 204 3.40 -6.11 2.02
N TYR A 205 2.49 -6.58 2.87
CA TYR A 205 1.27 -7.23 2.40
C TYR A 205 0.43 -6.33 1.49
N GLY A 206 0.37 -5.02 1.79
CA GLY A 206 -0.33 -4.05 0.95
C GLY A 206 0.28 -3.94 -0.46
N ALA A 207 1.61 -3.94 -0.58
CA ALA A 207 2.28 -3.90 -1.87
C ALA A 207 2.01 -5.17 -2.68
N ALA A 208 2.08 -6.35 -2.06
CA ALA A 208 1.73 -7.63 -2.68
C ALA A 208 0.28 -7.66 -3.16
N TYR A 209 -0.65 -7.20 -2.33
CA TYR A 209 -2.06 -7.09 -2.66
C TYR A 209 -2.29 -6.21 -3.88
N SER A 210 -1.72 -4.99 -3.89
CA SER A 210 -1.87 -4.09 -5.03
C SER A 210 -1.25 -4.66 -6.29
N PHE A 211 -0.06 -5.27 -6.21
CA PHE A 211 0.60 -5.85 -7.37
C PHE A 211 -0.22 -7.01 -7.96
N SER A 212 -0.79 -7.86 -7.11
CA SER A 212 -1.66 -8.96 -7.56
C SER A 212 -2.90 -8.44 -8.29
N ILE A 213 -3.74 -7.64 -7.63
CA ILE A 213 -5.06 -7.33 -8.20
C ILE A 213 -5.03 -6.18 -9.19
N CYS A 214 -4.24 -5.12 -8.94
CA CYS A 214 -4.24 -3.94 -9.81
C CYS A 214 -3.24 -4.07 -10.96
N VAL A 215 -2.12 -4.76 -10.79
CA VAL A 215 -1.10 -4.88 -11.84
C VAL A 215 -1.25 -6.19 -12.61
N LEU A 216 -1.13 -7.34 -11.95
CA LEU A 216 -1.18 -8.62 -12.65
C LEU A 216 -2.57 -8.92 -13.21
N MET A 217 -3.64 -8.80 -12.40
CA MET A 217 -4.99 -9.12 -12.87
C MET A 217 -5.59 -8.01 -13.73
N GLU A 218 -5.61 -6.76 -13.26
CA GLU A 218 -6.29 -5.65 -13.93
C GLU A 218 -5.60 -5.26 -15.23
N MET A 219 -4.26 -5.13 -15.21
CA MET A 219 -3.51 -4.59 -16.35
C MET A 219 -2.94 -5.68 -17.25
N GLN A 220 -2.45 -6.79 -16.69
CA GLN A 220 -1.77 -7.84 -17.45
C GLN A 220 -2.63 -9.07 -17.70
N TRP A 221 -3.82 -9.17 -17.09
CA TRP A 221 -4.75 -10.31 -17.20
C TRP A 221 -4.12 -11.65 -16.82
N ILE A 222 -3.17 -11.60 -15.91
CA ILE A 222 -2.57 -12.77 -15.27
C ILE A 222 -3.32 -13.01 -13.96
N ASN A 223 -3.85 -14.21 -13.77
CA ASN A 223 -4.49 -14.55 -12.50
C ASN A 223 -3.49 -14.41 -11.36
N SER A 224 -3.91 -13.82 -10.27
CA SER A 224 -3.02 -13.58 -9.14
C SER A 224 -3.78 -13.50 -7.83
N GLN A 225 -3.09 -13.83 -6.75
CA GLN A 225 -3.57 -13.65 -5.39
C GLN A 225 -2.39 -13.27 -4.50
N ALA A 226 -2.59 -12.25 -3.68
CA ALA A 226 -1.69 -11.99 -2.57
C ALA A 226 -2.00 -12.96 -1.43
N ILE A 227 -1.00 -13.74 -1.03
CA ILE A 227 -1.10 -14.71 0.04
C ILE A 227 -0.24 -14.19 1.21
N HIS A 228 -0.83 -14.07 2.40
CA HIS A 228 -0.07 -13.74 3.59
C HIS A 228 0.95 -14.85 3.87
N ALA A 229 2.22 -14.48 4.09
CA ALA A 229 3.33 -15.45 4.15
C ALA A 229 3.13 -16.56 5.20
N ASN A 230 2.45 -16.27 6.33
CA ASN A 230 2.12 -17.32 7.29
C ASN A 230 0.92 -18.19 6.84
N GLU A 231 -0.12 -17.56 6.24
CA GLU A 231 -1.29 -18.28 5.72
C GLU A 231 -0.94 -19.17 4.52
N TYR A 232 0.19 -18.94 3.87
CA TYR A 232 0.72 -19.81 2.83
C TYR A 232 0.77 -21.28 3.30
N PHE A 233 1.11 -21.54 4.56
CA PHE A 233 1.21 -22.88 5.14
C PHE A 233 -0.13 -23.48 5.60
N HIS A 234 -1.24 -22.77 5.43
CA HIS A 234 -2.57 -23.18 5.84
C HIS A 234 -3.51 -23.45 4.65
N GLY A 235 -2.97 -24.06 3.61
CA GLY A 235 -3.68 -24.46 2.38
C GLY A 235 -2.90 -24.10 1.11
N PRO A 236 -2.57 -22.82 0.87
CA PRO A 236 -1.95 -22.40 -0.41
C PRO A 236 -0.64 -23.11 -0.77
N PHE A 237 0.15 -23.59 0.20
CA PHE A 237 1.40 -24.31 -0.07
C PHE A 237 1.19 -25.64 -0.83
N GLU A 238 -0.02 -26.21 -0.82
CA GLU A 238 -0.36 -27.43 -1.56
C GLU A 238 -0.32 -27.23 -3.11
N VAL A 239 -0.40 -25.97 -3.59
CA VAL A 239 -0.25 -25.68 -5.04
C VAL A 239 1.21 -25.54 -5.44
N THR A 240 2.16 -25.69 -4.52
CA THR A 240 3.58 -25.51 -4.80
C THR A 240 4.15 -26.73 -5.49
N ASP A 241 4.50 -26.57 -6.74
CA ASP A 241 5.23 -27.54 -7.55
C ASP A 241 6.28 -26.84 -8.45
N LYS A 242 6.87 -27.58 -9.37
CA LYS A 242 7.91 -27.03 -10.25
C LYS A 242 7.39 -25.99 -11.25
N ASP A 243 6.09 -25.96 -11.51
CA ASP A 243 5.46 -25.07 -12.47
C ASP A 243 4.81 -23.86 -11.81
N ALA A 244 4.51 -23.92 -10.51
CA ALA A 244 3.92 -22.84 -9.74
C ALA A 244 4.83 -21.60 -9.69
N SER A 245 4.24 -20.43 -9.84
CA SER A 245 4.99 -19.17 -9.93
C SER A 245 4.69 -18.25 -8.76
N PHE A 246 5.76 -17.79 -8.09
CA PHE A 246 5.67 -16.95 -6.92
C PHE A 246 6.57 -15.72 -7.05
N ILE A 247 6.09 -14.58 -6.56
CA ILE A 247 6.87 -13.39 -6.25
C ILE A 247 6.86 -13.24 -4.72
N VAL A 248 8.01 -13.42 -4.10
CA VAL A 248 8.16 -13.36 -2.64
C VAL A 248 8.82 -12.05 -2.26
N MET A 249 8.14 -11.26 -1.43
CA MET A 249 8.66 -10.00 -0.90
C MET A 249 9.13 -10.25 0.54
N VAL A 250 10.45 -10.15 0.77
CA VAL A 250 11.07 -10.34 2.08
C VAL A 250 11.49 -8.98 2.62
N GLY A 251 10.74 -8.48 3.60
CA GLY A 251 10.90 -7.13 4.17
C GLY A 251 11.94 -7.04 5.28
N LEU A 252 11.88 -5.93 6.01
CA LEU A 252 12.75 -5.64 7.16
C LEU A 252 11.96 -5.33 8.44
N ASP A 253 10.66 -5.60 8.46
CA ASP A 253 9.85 -5.46 9.64
C ASP A 253 9.87 -6.76 10.50
N GLU A 254 9.16 -6.74 11.61
CA GLU A 254 9.14 -7.86 12.57
C GLU A 254 8.53 -9.13 12.00
N THR A 255 7.87 -9.06 10.85
CA THR A 255 7.27 -10.22 10.17
C THR A 255 8.22 -10.91 9.19
N ARG A 256 9.43 -10.37 8.94
CA ARG A 256 10.43 -10.90 8.01
C ARG A 256 10.60 -12.42 8.08
N ARG A 257 10.67 -12.99 9.29
CA ARG A 257 10.83 -14.44 9.49
C ARG A 257 9.71 -15.28 8.84
N LEU A 258 8.51 -14.71 8.69
CA LEU A 258 7.37 -15.39 8.06
C LEU A 258 7.58 -15.48 6.55
N GLU A 259 8.09 -14.40 5.98
CA GLU A 259 8.41 -14.28 4.55
C GLU A 259 9.60 -15.16 4.18
N GLU A 260 10.64 -15.19 5.02
CA GLU A 260 11.79 -16.10 4.85
C GLU A 260 11.36 -17.56 4.85
N ARG A 261 10.51 -17.95 5.80
CA ARG A 261 9.97 -19.30 5.87
C ARG A 261 9.20 -19.67 4.59
N ALA A 262 8.37 -18.76 4.08
CA ALA A 262 7.61 -18.97 2.85
C ALA A 262 8.54 -19.04 1.63
N ARG A 263 9.53 -18.16 1.52
CA ARG A 263 10.59 -18.18 0.51
C ARG A 263 11.31 -19.53 0.48
N ASP A 264 11.80 -19.97 1.63
CA ASP A 264 12.61 -21.19 1.74
C ASP A 264 11.80 -22.43 1.35
N PHE A 265 10.53 -22.48 1.71
CA PHE A 265 9.65 -23.56 1.30
C PHE A 265 9.38 -23.52 -0.22
N ALA A 266 9.02 -22.35 -0.76
CA ALA A 266 8.74 -22.19 -2.19
C ALA A 266 9.97 -22.54 -3.05
N LEU A 267 11.18 -22.15 -2.63
CA LEU A 267 12.43 -22.51 -3.32
C LEU A 267 12.73 -24.01 -3.20
N ARG A 268 12.48 -24.62 -2.05
CA ARG A 268 12.76 -26.04 -1.81
C ARG A 268 11.87 -26.97 -2.62
N PHE A 269 10.58 -26.69 -2.70
CA PHE A 269 9.57 -27.58 -3.30
C PHE A 269 9.10 -27.13 -4.69
N GLY A 270 9.23 -25.84 -4.99
CA GLY A 270 9.00 -25.24 -6.29
C GLY A 270 10.25 -25.31 -7.20
N SER A 271 10.43 -24.30 -8.03
CA SER A 271 11.59 -24.13 -8.91
C SER A 271 12.17 -22.75 -8.77
N GLU A 272 13.50 -22.63 -8.66
CA GLU A 272 14.19 -21.33 -8.68
C GLU A 272 13.85 -20.53 -9.94
N ASP A 273 13.54 -21.19 -11.06
CA ASP A 273 13.11 -20.52 -12.30
C ASP A 273 11.74 -19.81 -12.19
N ASN A 274 10.91 -20.20 -11.23
CA ASN A 274 9.55 -19.73 -11.09
C ASN A 274 9.28 -18.99 -9.76
N VAL A 275 10.27 -18.91 -8.87
CA VAL A 275 10.18 -18.23 -7.56
C VAL A 275 11.08 -17.00 -7.54
N MET A 276 10.52 -15.85 -7.89
CA MET A 276 11.24 -14.58 -7.84
C MET A 276 11.23 -14.01 -6.42
N VAL A 277 12.41 -13.72 -5.87
CA VAL A 277 12.56 -13.19 -4.49
C VAL A 277 13.11 -11.77 -4.51
N LEU A 278 12.32 -10.84 -3.98
CA LEU A 278 12.77 -9.50 -3.64
C LEU A 278 13.13 -9.49 -2.15
N ASP A 279 14.41 -9.40 -1.84
CA ASP A 279 14.88 -9.36 -0.45
C ASP A 279 15.43 -7.97 -0.13
N ALA A 280 14.85 -7.34 0.88
CA ALA A 280 15.19 -5.98 1.30
C ALA A 280 16.58 -5.86 1.95
N GLU A 281 17.20 -6.96 2.38
CA GLU A 281 18.61 -6.94 2.81
C GLU A 281 19.60 -6.59 1.69
N LYS A 282 19.18 -6.71 0.43
CA LYS A 282 19.98 -6.30 -0.73
C LYS A 282 19.94 -4.79 -1.00
N LEU A 283 19.05 -4.05 -0.32
CA LEU A 283 18.82 -2.63 -0.58
C LEU A 283 19.83 -1.75 0.16
N ASP A 284 20.27 -0.69 -0.49
CA ASP A 284 20.98 0.42 0.18
C ASP A 284 19.95 1.41 0.73
N LEU A 285 19.69 1.30 2.03
CA LEU A 285 18.76 2.15 2.77
C LEU A 285 19.51 3.22 3.60
N THR A 286 20.68 3.65 3.16
CA THR A 286 21.48 4.69 3.82
C THR A 286 20.66 5.96 3.99
N GLY A 287 20.63 6.49 5.22
CA GLY A 287 19.88 7.71 5.59
C GLY A 287 18.43 7.44 6.03
N ILE A 288 17.91 6.24 5.83
CA ILE A 288 16.63 5.78 6.39
C ILE A 288 16.90 5.21 7.79
N ASP A 289 16.20 5.76 8.78
CA ASP A 289 16.27 5.30 10.17
C ASP A 289 15.83 3.83 10.28
N ASP A 290 16.53 3.03 11.07
CA ASP A 290 16.25 1.60 11.25
C ASP A 290 14.80 1.35 11.67
N ALA A 291 14.23 2.24 12.49
CA ALA A 291 12.84 2.16 12.92
C ALA A 291 11.83 2.29 11.77
N PHE A 292 12.23 2.85 10.62
CA PHE A 292 11.33 3.06 9.48
C PHE A 292 11.66 2.21 8.26
N ARG A 293 12.77 1.46 8.25
CA ARG A 293 13.13 0.61 7.10
C ARG A 293 12.02 -0.35 6.74
N GLY A 294 11.45 -1.06 7.72
CA GLY A 294 10.36 -1.99 7.48
C GLY A 294 9.13 -1.35 6.85
N TYR A 295 8.79 -0.11 7.24
CA TYR A 295 7.65 0.62 6.70
C TYR A 295 7.88 1.20 5.31
N LEU A 296 9.13 1.55 4.96
CA LEU A 296 9.44 2.19 3.69
C LEU A 296 9.85 1.21 2.59
N VAL A 297 10.29 0.00 2.94
CA VAL A 297 10.59 -1.09 1.99
C VAL A 297 9.42 -1.40 1.05
N PRO A 298 8.14 -1.44 1.48
CA PRO A 298 7.01 -1.66 0.56
C PRO A 298 6.94 -0.65 -0.60
N LEU A 299 7.32 0.63 -0.36
CA LEU A 299 7.35 1.64 -1.41
C LEU A 299 8.47 1.35 -2.41
N VAL A 300 9.64 0.94 -1.90
CA VAL A 300 10.79 0.56 -2.74
C VAL A 300 10.44 -0.66 -3.60
N PHE A 301 9.86 -1.69 -3.02
CA PHE A 301 9.44 -2.88 -3.77
C PHE A 301 8.35 -2.57 -4.78
N PHE A 302 7.35 -1.79 -4.41
CA PHE A 302 6.23 -1.48 -5.31
C PHE A 302 6.68 -0.66 -6.52
N ASP A 303 7.55 0.34 -6.30
CA ASP A 303 8.11 1.14 -7.40
C ASP A 303 8.97 0.28 -8.34
N THR A 304 9.85 -0.57 -7.80
CA THR A 304 10.68 -1.46 -8.63
C THR A 304 9.83 -2.49 -9.37
N LEU A 305 8.78 -3.03 -8.76
CA LEU A 305 7.85 -3.97 -9.40
C LEU A 305 7.06 -3.35 -10.56
N TRP A 306 6.85 -2.03 -10.59
CA TRP A 306 6.29 -1.37 -11.76
C TRP A 306 7.20 -1.53 -12.99
N ARG A 307 8.52 -1.42 -12.84
CA ARG A 307 9.46 -1.68 -13.96
C ARG A 307 9.39 -3.14 -14.41
N PHE A 308 9.27 -4.07 -13.48
CA PHE A 308 9.04 -5.49 -13.81
C PHE A 308 7.73 -5.68 -14.58
N ALA A 309 6.65 -5.02 -14.16
CA ALA A 309 5.35 -5.07 -14.84
C ALA A 309 5.40 -4.52 -16.26
N TYR A 310 6.12 -3.42 -16.50
CA TYR A 310 6.33 -2.90 -17.86
C TYR A 310 7.08 -3.90 -18.75
N LYS A 311 8.11 -4.60 -18.23
CA LYS A 311 8.79 -5.66 -18.98
C LYS A 311 7.85 -6.81 -19.33
N ILE A 312 6.99 -7.24 -18.40
CA ILE A 312 5.95 -8.23 -18.68
C ILE A 312 4.99 -7.72 -19.76
N ALA A 313 4.56 -6.47 -19.67
CA ALA A 313 3.65 -5.82 -20.62
C ALA A 313 4.23 -5.83 -22.04
N ASP A 314 5.49 -5.45 -22.20
CA ASP A 314 6.20 -5.46 -23.48
C ASP A 314 6.30 -6.88 -24.07
N LEU A 315 6.67 -7.86 -23.25
CA LEU A 315 6.81 -9.27 -23.68
C LEU A 315 5.46 -9.90 -24.06
N ARG A 316 4.36 -9.48 -23.42
CA ARG A 316 3.01 -9.97 -23.71
C ARG A 316 2.31 -9.18 -24.82
N GLY A 317 2.84 -8.02 -25.21
CA GLY A 317 2.13 -7.08 -26.08
C GLY A 317 0.83 -6.56 -25.44
N GLN A 318 0.76 -6.54 -24.11
CA GLN A 318 -0.40 -6.12 -23.33
C GLN A 318 -0.12 -4.78 -22.65
N PRO A 319 -0.61 -3.65 -23.20
CA PRO A 319 -0.38 -2.33 -22.59
C PRO A 319 -0.90 -2.27 -21.14
N MET A 320 -0.23 -1.50 -20.29
CA MET A 320 -0.60 -1.40 -18.88
C MET A 320 -2.00 -0.81 -18.69
N LEU A 321 -2.11 0.51 -18.53
CA LEU A 321 -3.39 1.17 -18.22
C LEU A 321 -4.38 1.12 -19.39
N GLU A 322 -3.90 1.28 -20.61
CA GLU A 322 -4.70 1.32 -21.85
C GLU A 322 -5.28 -0.05 -22.20
N GLY A 323 -4.60 -1.12 -21.82
CA GLY A 323 -5.03 -2.50 -22.08
C GLY A 323 -6.21 -2.98 -21.24
N ARG A 324 -6.60 -2.25 -20.20
CA ARG A 324 -7.72 -2.62 -19.33
C ARG A 324 -9.03 -2.77 -20.10
N ARG A 325 -9.85 -3.77 -19.73
CA ARG A 325 -11.12 -4.07 -20.42
C ARG A 325 -12.27 -3.21 -19.91
N TYR A 326 -12.39 -3.05 -18.60
CA TYR A 326 -13.55 -2.46 -17.92
C TYR A 326 -13.18 -1.24 -17.09
N MET A 327 -12.12 -1.32 -16.28
CA MET A 327 -11.71 -0.27 -15.36
C MET A 327 -11.55 1.07 -16.07
N LYS A 328 -12.31 2.08 -15.64
CA LYS A 328 -12.38 3.43 -16.24
C LYS A 328 -12.90 3.48 -17.70
N LYS A 329 -13.47 2.38 -18.23
CA LYS A 329 -14.08 2.32 -19.57
C LYS A 329 -15.58 2.14 -19.53
N ILE A 330 -16.11 1.56 -18.46
CA ILE A 330 -17.55 1.45 -18.19
C ILE A 330 -17.87 2.16 -16.87
N SER A 331 -19.11 2.57 -16.66
CA SER A 331 -19.55 3.35 -15.51
C SER A 331 -20.69 2.71 -14.70
N ASP A 332 -21.18 1.57 -15.14
CA ASP A 332 -22.40 0.90 -14.69
C ASP A 332 -22.11 -0.47 -14.00
N TYR A 333 -21.06 -0.52 -13.21
CA TYR A 333 -20.72 -1.66 -12.36
C TYR A 333 -20.83 -1.31 -10.88
#